data_c145f714da993d7b6c9b4617aa742519
#
_entry.id   c145f714da993d7b6c9b4617aa742519
#
_cell.length_a   1.000
_cell.length_b   1.000
_cell.length_c   1.000
_cell.angle_alpha   90.00
_cell.angle_beta   90.00
_cell.angle_gamma   90.00
#
_symmetry.space_group_name_H-M   'P 1'
#
loop_
_entity.id
_entity.type
_entity.pdbx_description
1 polymer ?
#
loop_
_entity_poly.entity_id
_entity_poly.type
_entity_poly.pdbx_seq_one_letter_code
_entity_poly.pdbx_strand_id
1 'polypeptide(L)'
;MVFRSCLLAACLAALPAAARAEWKPVEKDVPYAISGKTGPDLYASIGERGPKAGVGRAIAFTNFKLTWQRDYQPQPDGACTLVSARPKLIISYHLPKPSEKLPERIARNWKVFIDGVRKHEMVHGEMIVAMVKEIEAFTVGLSVPDDPSCKKIRRRITERLAEISQAQRQKSRDFDRVEMSDGGNVHQLILDLVNGG
;
A
#
# COMPACT_ATOMS: atom_id res chain seq x y z
N MET A 1 -63.71 -36.83 13.84
CA MET A 1 -63.02 -35.53 13.58
C MET A 1 -61.50 -35.75 13.65
N VAL A 2 -60.82 -35.79 12.53
CA VAL A 2 -59.37 -36.07 12.46
C VAL A 2 -58.71 -34.79 11.98
N PHE A 3 -57.95 -34.12 12.88
CA PHE A 3 -57.15 -32.94 12.56
C PHE A 3 -55.84 -33.38 11.85
N ARG A 4 -55.71 -33.01 10.57
CA ARG A 4 -54.46 -33.12 9.82
C ARG A 4 -53.63 -31.86 10.06
N SER A 5 -52.53 -31.96 10.81
CA SER A 5 -51.51 -30.90 10.94
C SER A 5 -50.62 -30.94 9.72
N CYS A 6 -50.65 -29.86 8.89
CA CYS A 6 -49.66 -29.60 7.84
C CYS A 6 -48.42 -28.96 8.47
N LEU A 7 -47.29 -29.67 8.47
CA LEU A 7 -45.97 -29.09 8.75
C LEU A 7 -45.47 -28.38 7.46
N LEU A 8 -45.38 -27.06 7.50
CA LEU A 8 -44.66 -26.30 6.50
C LEU A 8 -43.14 -26.39 6.79
N ALA A 9 -42.44 -27.12 5.97
CA ALA A 9 -40.96 -27.10 5.97
C ALA A 9 -40.45 -25.85 5.25
N ALA A 10 -39.91 -24.89 5.98
CA ALA A 10 -39.22 -23.71 5.42
C ALA A 10 -37.83 -24.15 4.98
N CYS A 11 -37.61 -24.27 3.65
CA CYS A 11 -36.28 -24.40 3.07
C CYS A 11 -35.53 -23.05 3.15
N LEU A 12 -34.60 -22.91 4.10
CA LEU A 12 -33.59 -21.84 4.07
C LEU A 12 -32.63 -22.13 2.92
N ALA A 13 -32.75 -21.38 1.84
CA ALA A 13 -31.75 -21.35 0.78
C ALA A 13 -30.50 -20.60 1.29
N ALA A 14 -29.47 -21.34 1.67
CA ALA A 14 -28.15 -20.78 1.96
C ALA A 14 -27.53 -20.27 0.65
N LEU A 15 -27.51 -18.96 0.45
CA LEU A 15 -26.77 -18.33 -0.64
C LEU A 15 -25.27 -18.60 -0.44
N PRO A 16 -24.55 -19.14 -1.46
CA PRO A 16 -23.11 -19.31 -1.34
C PRO A 16 -22.46 -17.93 -1.23
N ALA A 17 -21.86 -17.64 -0.08
CA ALA A 17 -20.94 -16.50 0.03
C ALA A 17 -19.77 -16.75 -0.93
N ALA A 18 -19.67 -15.95 -2.00
CA ALA A 18 -18.53 -16.00 -2.90
C ALA A 18 -17.26 -15.77 -2.09
N ALA A 19 -16.49 -16.83 -1.85
CA ALA A 19 -15.20 -16.75 -1.19
C ALA A 19 -14.31 -15.83 -2.07
N ARG A 20 -14.11 -14.58 -1.64
CA ARG A 20 -13.11 -13.70 -2.24
C ARG A 20 -11.75 -14.33 -1.96
N ALA A 21 -11.04 -14.72 -3.01
CA ALA A 21 -9.67 -15.18 -2.88
C ALA A 21 -8.84 -14.03 -2.27
N GLU A 22 -8.35 -14.26 -1.05
CA GLU A 22 -7.53 -13.29 -0.33
C GLU A 22 -6.20 -13.15 -1.07
N TRP A 23 -5.96 -11.96 -1.65
CA TRP A 23 -4.69 -11.64 -2.28
C TRP A 23 -3.72 -11.05 -1.24
N LYS A 24 -2.42 -11.25 -1.45
CA LYS A 24 -1.36 -10.67 -0.62
C LYS A 24 -0.40 -9.87 -1.51
N PRO A 25 0.13 -8.73 -1.02
CA PRO A 25 1.18 -8.01 -1.74
C PRO A 25 2.47 -8.85 -1.78
N VAL A 26 3.25 -8.67 -2.83
CA VAL A 26 4.65 -9.10 -2.86
C VAL A 26 5.48 -7.92 -2.38
N GLU A 27 6.18 -8.06 -1.27
CA GLU A 27 7.04 -7.03 -0.69
C GLU A 27 8.51 -7.36 -0.92
N LYS A 28 9.32 -6.35 -1.19
CA LYS A 28 10.76 -6.52 -1.40
C LYS A 28 11.55 -5.29 -0.97
N ASP A 29 12.72 -5.52 -0.39
CA ASP A 29 13.71 -4.49 -0.14
C ASP A 29 14.55 -4.27 -1.41
N VAL A 30 14.81 -2.99 -1.72
CA VAL A 30 15.65 -2.54 -2.82
C VAL A 30 16.72 -1.62 -2.23
N PRO A 31 17.84 -2.19 -1.76
CA PRO A 31 18.86 -1.39 -1.11
C PRO A 31 19.60 -0.50 -2.10
N TYR A 32 20.01 0.70 -1.64
CA TYR A 32 20.97 1.54 -2.31
C TYR A 32 22.20 1.75 -1.45
N ALA A 33 23.39 1.76 -2.08
CA ALA A 33 24.66 1.83 -1.38
C ALA A 33 24.95 3.23 -0.84
N ILE A 34 25.37 3.31 0.43
CA ILE A 34 25.92 4.49 1.07
C ILE A 34 27.30 4.20 1.63
N SER A 35 28.11 5.23 1.93
CA SER A 35 29.47 5.13 2.45
C SER A 35 29.64 6.04 3.66
N GLY A 36 30.58 5.68 4.54
CA GLY A 36 30.93 6.45 5.75
C GLY A 36 31.29 5.53 6.91
N LYS A 37 32.02 6.05 7.86
CA LYS A 37 32.47 5.33 9.07
C LYS A 37 31.88 5.92 10.37
N THR A 38 31.23 7.08 10.26
CA THR A 38 30.55 7.77 11.36
C THR A 38 29.07 7.98 11.04
N GLY A 39 28.24 8.29 12.04
CA GLY A 39 26.84 8.63 11.83
C GLY A 39 26.64 9.82 10.87
N PRO A 40 27.34 10.95 11.09
CA PRO A 40 27.30 12.08 10.17
C PRO A 40 27.67 11.73 8.71
N ASP A 41 28.75 10.93 8.51
CA ASP A 41 29.16 10.54 7.14
C ASP A 41 28.08 9.72 6.45
N LEU A 42 27.50 8.73 7.18
CA LEU A 42 26.41 7.90 6.65
C LEU A 42 25.19 8.75 6.28
N TYR A 43 24.83 9.71 7.13
CA TYR A 43 23.69 10.60 6.85
C TYR A 43 23.96 11.53 5.68
N ALA A 44 25.16 12.10 5.58
CA ALA A 44 25.59 12.89 4.42
C ALA A 44 25.51 12.06 3.12
N SER A 45 26.00 10.81 3.15
CA SER A 45 25.93 9.91 1.99
C SER A 45 24.49 9.54 1.61
N ILE A 46 23.56 9.46 2.57
CA ILE A 46 22.12 9.33 2.28
C ILE A 46 21.63 10.55 1.51
N GLY A 47 21.98 11.78 1.95
CA GLY A 47 21.62 13.02 1.27
C GLY A 47 22.13 13.10 -0.18
N GLU A 48 23.28 12.49 -0.48
CA GLU A 48 23.86 12.45 -1.82
C GLU A 48 23.27 11.36 -2.73
N ARG A 49 22.97 10.18 -2.17
CA ARG A 49 22.66 8.96 -2.93
C ARG A 49 21.24 8.47 -2.77
N GLY A 50 20.49 8.99 -1.80
CA GLY A 50 19.11 8.62 -1.55
C GLY A 50 18.22 8.74 -2.79
N PRO A 51 17.10 8.05 -2.83
CA PRO A 51 16.17 8.10 -3.94
C PRO A 51 15.65 9.53 -4.17
N LYS A 52 15.47 9.91 -5.42
CA LYS A 52 14.88 11.21 -5.77
C LYS A 52 13.41 11.23 -5.37
N ALA A 53 13.01 12.20 -4.55
CA ALA A 53 11.65 12.43 -4.12
C ALA A 53 11.30 13.90 -4.32
N GLY A 54 10.45 14.21 -5.28
CA GLY A 54 10.15 15.60 -5.66
C GLY A 54 11.39 16.38 -6.07
N VAL A 55 11.67 17.50 -5.40
CA VAL A 55 12.84 18.39 -5.68
C VAL A 55 14.11 17.97 -4.94
N GLY A 56 14.01 16.99 -4.04
CA GLY A 56 15.12 16.55 -3.18
C GLY A 56 15.38 15.05 -3.22
N ARG A 57 16.10 14.57 -2.19
CA ARG A 57 16.32 13.15 -1.95
C ARG A 57 15.70 12.74 -0.62
N ALA A 58 15.15 11.54 -0.60
CA ALA A 58 14.59 10.94 0.60
C ALA A 58 15.62 10.00 1.26
N ILE A 59 15.46 9.78 2.56
CA ILE A 59 16.22 8.77 3.33
C ILE A 59 15.89 7.38 2.83
N ALA A 60 14.61 7.13 2.63
CA ALA A 60 14.05 5.91 2.09
C ALA A 60 12.83 6.25 1.21
N PHE A 61 12.28 5.29 0.53
CA PHE A 61 11.14 5.51 -0.34
C PHE A 61 10.38 4.23 -0.60
N THR A 62 9.08 4.25 -0.33
CA THR A 62 8.17 3.17 -0.69
C THR A 62 7.56 3.40 -2.05
N ASN A 63 7.76 2.45 -2.95
CA ASN A 63 7.17 2.45 -4.29
C ASN A 63 6.30 1.21 -4.49
N PHE A 64 5.35 1.26 -5.42
CA PHE A 64 4.53 0.10 -5.74
C PHE A 64 4.23 -0.01 -7.24
N LYS A 65 3.98 -1.24 -7.66
CA LYS A 65 3.41 -1.58 -8.97
C LYS A 65 2.10 -2.30 -8.75
N LEU A 66 1.02 -1.73 -9.26
CA LEU A 66 -0.33 -2.30 -9.19
C LEU A 66 -0.86 -2.59 -10.58
N THR A 67 -1.28 -3.81 -10.80
CA THR A 67 -2.01 -4.21 -12.01
C THR A 67 -3.28 -4.92 -11.61
N TRP A 68 -4.29 -4.88 -12.48
CA TRP A 68 -5.60 -5.47 -12.24
C TRP A 68 -5.96 -6.42 -13.36
N GLN A 69 -6.46 -7.59 -13.01
CA GLN A 69 -7.25 -8.44 -13.89
C GLN A 69 -8.72 -8.19 -13.55
N ARG A 70 -9.48 -7.62 -14.51
CA ARG A 70 -10.89 -7.24 -14.33
C ARG A 70 -11.76 -7.95 -15.33
N ASP A 71 -12.90 -8.47 -14.85
CA ASP A 71 -13.92 -9.11 -15.66
C ASP A 71 -15.18 -8.25 -15.68
N TYR A 72 -15.46 -7.64 -16.83
CA TYR A 72 -16.62 -6.80 -17.09
C TYR A 72 -17.63 -7.60 -17.92
N GLN A 73 -18.85 -7.75 -17.43
CA GLN A 73 -19.90 -8.52 -18.09
C GLN A 73 -21.09 -7.64 -18.44
N PRO A 74 -21.42 -7.51 -19.74
CA PRO A 74 -22.73 -6.99 -20.17
C PRO A 74 -23.85 -7.86 -19.61
N GLN A 75 -24.92 -7.24 -19.12
CA GLN A 75 -26.08 -7.92 -18.56
C GLN A 75 -27.23 -7.92 -19.54
N PRO A 76 -28.21 -8.86 -19.46
CA PRO A 76 -29.36 -8.95 -20.35
C PRO A 76 -30.26 -7.69 -20.36
N ASP A 77 -30.25 -6.93 -19.25
CA ASP A 77 -30.99 -5.66 -19.11
C ASP A 77 -30.27 -4.44 -19.72
N GLY A 78 -29.13 -4.66 -20.40
CA GLY A 78 -28.31 -3.61 -20.99
C GLY A 78 -27.34 -2.94 -20.04
N ALA A 79 -27.27 -3.35 -18.76
CA ALA A 79 -26.26 -2.89 -17.83
C ALA A 79 -24.89 -3.54 -18.10
N CYS A 80 -23.83 -2.97 -17.48
CA CYS A 80 -22.53 -3.65 -17.36
C CYS A 80 -22.16 -3.77 -15.89
N THR A 81 -21.71 -4.96 -15.49
CA THR A 81 -21.28 -5.27 -14.13
C THR A 81 -19.80 -5.69 -14.10
N LEU A 82 -19.02 -5.16 -13.18
CA LEU A 82 -17.68 -5.69 -12.86
C LEU A 82 -17.82 -6.86 -11.88
N VAL A 83 -17.77 -8.08 -12.38
CA VAL A 83 -18.01 -9.29 -11.58
C VAL A 83 -16.78 -9.72 -10.79
N SER A 84 -15.58 -9.41 -11.24
CA SER A 84 -14.35 -9.65 -10.50
C SER A 84 -13.25 -8.64 -10.79
N ALA A 85 -12.43 -8.36 -9.78
CA ALA A 85 -11.21 -7.57 -9.90
C ALA A 85 -10.12 -8.20 -9.03
N ARG A 86 -9.04 -8.68 -9.66
CA ARG A 86 -7.92 -9.32 -8.98
C ARG A 86 -6.69 -8.43 -9.06
N PRO A 87 -6.23 -7.85 -7.94
CA PRO A 87 -5.02 -7.04 -7.92
C PRO A 87 -3.77 -7.92 -7.92
N LYS A 88 -2.73 -7.45 -8.60
CA LYS A 88 -1.35 -7.88 -8.41
C LYS A 88 -0.57 -6.68 -7.93
N LEU A 89 -0.25 -6.67 -6.62
CA LEU A 89 0.45 -5.58 -5.95
C LEU A 89 1.86 -6.02 -5.60
N ILE A 90 2.85 -5.22 -6.02
CA ILE A 90 4.26 -5.36 -5.64
C ILE A 90 4.65 -4.06 -4.94
N ILE A 91 5.12 -4.15 -3.69
CA ILE A 91 5.63 -3.03 -2.90
C ILE A 91 7.16 -3.15 -2.83
N SER A 92 7.87 -2.04 -3.03
CA SER A 92 9.33 -2.00 -3.00
C SER A 92 9.78 -0.92 -2.02
N TYR A 93 10.57 -1.31 -1.01
CA TYR A 93 11.16 -0.44 -0.01
C TYR A 93 12.60 -0.12 -0.41
N HIS A 94 12.85 1.12 -0.84
CA HIS A 94 14.18 1.60 -1.19
C HIS A 94 14.88 2.09 0.09
N LEU A 95 15.86 1.33 0.58
CA LEU A 95 16.48 1.54 1.88
C LEU A 95 17.99 1.74 1.74
N PRO A 96 18.61 2.64 2.54
CA PRO A 96 20.07 2.80 2.54
C PRO A 96 20.75 1.57 3.13
N LYS A 97 21.90 1.20 2.56
CA LYS A 97 22.73 0.09 3.03
C LYS A 97 24.20 0.49 2.97
N PRO A 98 24.92 0.49 4.09
CA PRO A 98 26.36 0.72 4.11
C PRO A 98 27.08 -0.28 3.19
N SER A 99 27.97 0.22 2.32
CA SER A 99 28.78 -0.59 1.40
C SER A 99 29.99 -1.24 2.08
N GLU A 100 30.34 -0.76 3.28
CA GLU A 100 31.49 -1.22 4.04
C GLU A 100 31.10 -1.66 5.45
N LYS A 101 31.96 -2.47 6.07
CA LYS A 101 31.82 -2.84 7.49
C LYS A 101 31.97 -1.59 8.36
N LEU A 102 31.00 -1.37 9.22
CA LEU A 102 30.99 -0.24 10.15
C LEU A 102 31.78 -0.60 11.45
N PRO A 103 32.38 0.40 12.12
CA PRO A 103 32.82 0.24 13.49
C PRO A 103 31.68 -0.25 14.38
N GLU A 104 31.99 -1.05 15.39
CA GLU A 104 30.95 -1.78 16.15
C GLU A 104 29.92 -0.85 16.81
N ARG A 105 30.33 0.28 17.39
CA ARG A 105 29.40 1.26 17.94
C ARG A 105 28.50 1.87 16.88
N ILE A 106 29.06 2.27 15.76
CA ILE A 106 28.30 2.83 14.63
C ILE A 106 27.35 1.80 14.04
N ALA A 107 27.75 0.53 13.98
CA ALA A 107 26.89 -0.56 13.52
C ALA A 107 25.65 -0.75 14.41
N ARG A 108 25.78 -0.58 15.74
CA ARG A 108 24.62 -0.61 16.66
C ARG A 108 23.66 0.56 16.41
N ASN A 109 24.18 1.79 16.33
CA ASN A 109 23.35 2.97 16.06
C ASN A 109 22.69 2.89 14.68
N TRP A 110 23.44 2.44 13.67
CA TRP A 110 22.93 2.19 12.33
C TRP A 110 21.78 1.18 12.34
N LYS A 111 21.90 0.11 13.11
CA LYS A 111 20.83 -0.90 13.21
C LYS A 111 19.53 -0.29 13.75
N VAL A 112 19.60 0.51 14.78
CA VAL A 112 18.42 1.21 15.35
C VAL A 112 17.81 2.13 14.30
N PHE A 113 18.64 2.92 13.63
CA PHE A 113 18.20 3.85 12.58
C PHE A 113 17.50 3.13 11.43
N ILE A 114 18.14 2.12 10.84
CA ILE A 114 17.59 1.46 9.65
C ILE A 114 16.34 0.63 9.97
N ASP A 115 16.27 0.02 11.15
CA ASP A 115 15.08 -0.71 11.60
C ASP A 115 13.90 0.26 11.79
N GLY A 116 14.14 1.46 12.33
CA GLY A 116 13.13 2.50 12.49
C GLY A 116 12.66 3.07 11.15
N VAL A 117 13.59 3.40 10.27
CA VAL A 117 13.27 3.86 8.91
C VAL A 117 12.46 2.81 8.15
N ARG A 118 12.85 1.53 8.25
CA ARG A 118 12.09 0.45 7.61
C ARG A 118 10.67 0.34 8.15
N LYS A 119 10.47 0.49 9.46
CA LYS A 119 9.12 0.50 10.06
C LYS A 119 8.27 1.66 9.52
N HIS A 120 8.86 2.84 9.37
CA HIS A 120 8.20 4.00 8.75
C HIS A 120 7.75 3.67 7.32
N GLU A 121 8.63 3.11 6.50
CA GLU A 121 8.29 2.73 5.12
C GLU A 121 7.22 1.64 5.05
N MET A 122 7.19 0.70 6.00
CA MET A 122 6.13 -0.31 6.08
C MET A 122 4.75 0.31 6.32
N VAL A 123 4.63 1.41 7.07
CA VAL A 123 3.36 2.14 7.23
C VAL A 123 2.85 2.68 5.88
N HIS A 124 3.74 3.19 5.02
CA HIS A 124 3.36 3.55 3.65
C HIS A 124 2.88 2.33 2.85
N GLY A 125 3.54 1.18 3.02
CA GLY A 125 3.11 -0.09 2.43
C GLY A 125 1.70 -0.49 2.86
N GLU A 126 1.40 -0.39 4.15
CA GLU A 126 0.06 -0.66 4.71
C GLU A 126 -1.00 0.29 4.14
N MET A 127 -0.68 1.59 4.00
CA MET A 127 -1.57 2.58 3.38
C MET A 127 -1.87 2.23 1.91
N ILE A 128 -0.88 1.72 1.17
CA ILE A 128 -1.06 1.26 -0.21
C ILE A 128 -1.96 0.02 -0.26
N VAL A 129 -1.75 -0.96 0.64
CA VAL A 129 -2.62 -2.15 0.74
C VAL A 129 -4.06 -1.75 1.06
N ALA A 130 -4.26 -0.82 2.00
CA ALA A 130 -5.59 -0.31 2.34
C ALA A 130 -6.28 0.37 1.14
N MET A 131 -5.54 1.19 0.38
CA MET A 131 -6.02 1.79 -0.87
C MET A 131 -6.49 0.72 -1.88
N VAL A 132 -5.70 -0.33 -2.09
CA VAL A 132 -6.04 -1.41 -3.04
C VAL A 132 -7.29 -2.17 -2.59
N LYS A 133 -7.44 -2.43 -1.29
CA LYS A 133 -8.65 -3.05 -0.72
C LYS A 133 -9.89 -2.15 -0.89
N GLU A 134 -9.75 -0.84 -0.69
CA GLU A 134 -10.83 0.13 -0.92
C GLU A 134 -11.27 0.16 -2.39
N ILE A 135 -10.32 0.14 -3.32
CA ILE A 135 -10.58 0.06 -4.77
C ILE A 135 -11.34 -1.23 -5.10
N GLU A 136 -10.89 -2.37 -4.58
CA GLU A 136 -11.55 -3.67 -4.81
C GLU A 136 -12.99 -3.66 -4.27
N ALA A 137 -13.17 -3.17 -3.05
CA ALA A 137 -14.49 -3.10 -2.41
C ALA A 137 -15.48 -2.20 -3.16
N PHE A 138 -15.00 -1.09 -3.71
CA PHE A 138 -15.82 -0.18 -4.53
C PHE A 138 -16.18 -0.79 -5.89
N THR A 139 -15.24 -1.52 -6.51
CA THR A 139 -15.36 -1.89 -7.93
C THR A 139 -16.07 -3.22 -8.16
N VAL A 140 -15.85 -4.22 -7.31
CA VAL A 140 -16.46 -5.55 -7.47
C VAL A 140 -17.96 -5.49 -7.15
N GLY A 141 -18.78 -5.91 -8.10
CA GLY A 141 -20.24 -5.84 -8.01
C GLY A 141 -20.84 -4.51 -8.49
N LEU A 142 -20.00 -3.51 -8.82
CA LEU A 142 -20.50 -2.28 -9.43
C LEU A 142 -21.22 -2.60 -10.73
N SER A 143 -22.46 -2.14 -10.88
CA SER A 143 -23.25 -2.22 -12.09
C SER A 143 -23.66 -0.84 -12.58
N VAL A 144 -23.62 -0.62 -13.88
CA VAL A 144 -24.02 0.65 -14.51
C VAL A 144 -25.04 0.34 -15.60
N PRO A 145 -26.27 0.92 -15.53
CA PRO A 145 -27.30 0.71 -16.52
C PRO A 145 -26.96 1.36 -17.86
N ASP A 146 -27.62 0.92 -18.92
CA ASP A 146 -27.48 1.42 -20.31
C ASP A 146 -25.99 1.47 -20.75
N ASP A 147 -25.23 0.42 -20.45
CA ASP A 147 -23.79 0.32 -20.76
C ASP A 147 -23.42 -1.03 -21.41
N PRO A 148 -24.05 -1.42 -22.51
CA PRO A 148 -23.82 -2.72 -23.15
C PRO A 148 -22.37 -2.91 -23.62
N SER A 149 -21.62 -1.83 -23.81
CA SER A 149 -20.21 -1.85 -24.19
C SER A 149 -19.23 -1.71 -23.02
N CYS A 150 -19.73 -1.61 -21.78
CA CYS A 150 -18.94 -1.43 -20.54
C CYS A 150 -18.00 -0.20 -20.56
N LYS A 151 -18.36 0.87 -21.27
CA LYS A 151 -17.57 2.10 -21.34
C LYS A 151 -17.86 3.05 -20.19
N LYS A 152 -19.15 3.18 -19.80
CA LYS A 152 -19.55 4.07 -18.71
C LYS A 152 -18.99 3.59 -17.37
N ILE A 153 -19.08 2.28 -17.08
CA ILE A 153 -18.55 1.68 -15.86
C ILE A 153 -17.04 1.88 -15.73
N ARG A 154 -16.26 1.73 -16.82
CA ARG A 154 -14.82 1.94 -16.84
C ARG A 154 -14.46 3.39 -16.50
N ARG A 155 -15.18 4.36 -17.05
CA ARG A 155 -14.99 5.78 -16.74
C ARG A 155 -15.28 6.05 -15.26
N ARG A 156 -16.43 5.60 -14.74
CA ARG A 156 -16.82 5.77 -13.34
C ARG A 156 -15.80 5.17 -12.38
N ILE A 157 -15.27 3.99 -12.71
CA ILE A 157 -14.19 3.36 -11.93
C ILE A 157 -12.95 4.25 -11.97
N THR A 158 -12.51 4.73 -13.13
CA THR A 158 -11.30 5.54 -13.28
C THR A 158 -11.39 6.83 -12.45
N GLU A 159 -12.53 7.51 -12.46
CA GLU A 159 -12.77 8.72 -11.67
C GLU A 159 -12.61 8.43 -10.16
N ARG A 160 -13.27 7.38 -9.66
CA ARG A 160 -13.18 7.01 -8.24
C ARG A 160 -11.78 6.54 -7.83
N LEU A 161 -11.07 5.82 -8.71
CA LEU A 161 -9.69 5.42 -8.45
C LEU A 161 -8.76 6.63 -8.28
N ALA A 162 -8.98 7.70 -9.05
CA ALA A 162 -8.21 8.93 -8.90
C ALA A 162 -8.41 9.55 -7.51
N GLU A 163 -9.66 9.63 -7.02
CA GLU A 163 -9.98 10.14 -5.68
C GLU A 163 -9.33 9.31 -4.57
N ILE A 164 -9.51 7.98 -4.61
CA ILE A 164 -8.94 7.06 -3.61
C ILE A 164 -7.41 7.17 -3.59
N SER A 165 -6.77 7.24 -4.78
CA SER A 165 -5.32 7.39 -4.89
C SER A 165 -4.83 8.75 -4.38
N GLN A 166 -5.59 9.83 -4.57
CA GLN A 166 -5.25 11.14 -4.02
C GLN A 166 -5.36 11.14 -2.50
N ALA A 167 -6.40 10.53 -1.94
CA ALA A 167 -6.58 10.39 -0.50
C ALA A 167 -5.43 9.61 0.15
N GLN A 168 -5.01 8.50 -0.48
CA GLN A 168 -3.85 7.72 0.00
C GLN A 168 -2.56 8.57 -0.02
N ARG A 169 -2.28 9.28 -1.11
CA ARG A 169 -1.10 10.17 -1.20
C ARG A 169 -1.15 11.30 -0.16
N GLN A 170 -2.33 11.81 0.16
CA GLN A 170 -2.46 12.82 1.21
C GLN A 170 -2.16 12.24 2.59
N LYS A 171 -2.69 11.06 2.91
CA LYS A 171 -2.37 10.35 4.17
C LYS A 171 -0.87 10.09 4.31
N SER A 172 -0.19 9.67 3.23
CA SER A 172 1.27 9.48 3.23
C SER A 172 2.01 10.77 3.55
N ARG A 173 1.68 11.89 2.88
CA ARG A 173 2.32 13.19 3.16
C ARG A 173 2.05 13.69 4.59
N ASP A 174 0.86 13.43 5.12
CA ASP A 174 0.52 13.85 6.49
C ASP A 174 1.31 13.05 7.52
N PHE A 175 1.50 11.75 7.28
CA PHE A 175 2.33 10.88 8.09
C PHE A 175 3.80 11.32 8.05
N ASP A 176 4.38 11.52 6.85
CA ASP A 176 5.75 12.04 6.69
C ASP A 176 5.96 13.34 7.45
N ARG A 177 5.02 14.27 7.36
CA ARG A 177 5.11 15.56 8.04
C ARG A 177 5.19 15.40 9.56
N VAL A 178 4.46 14.46 10.15
CA VAL A 178 4.51 14.18 11.59
C VAL A 178 5.82 13.50 11.97
N GLU A 179 6.22 12.48 11.24
CA GLU A 179 7.41 11.67 11.53
C GLU A 179 8.72 12.43 11.34
N MET A 180 8.75 13.41 10.41
CA MET A 180 9.92 14.23 10.09
C MET A 180 9.99 15.56 10.86
N SER A 181 8.90 15.96 11.53
CA SER A 181 8.89 17.20 12.33
C SER A 181 9.69 17.06 13.62
N ASP A 182 9.97 18.19 14.27
CA ASP A 182 10.67 18.22 15.55
C ASP A 182 9.99 17.29 16.57
N GLY A 183 10.77 16.34 17.10
CA GLY A 183 10.27 15.31 18.01
C GLY A 183 9.58 14.13 17.35
N GLY A 184 9.41 14.12 16.02
CA GLY A 184 8.89 12.97 15.26
C GLY A 184 9.88 11.78 15.28
N ASN A 185 9.35 10.57 15.05
CA ASN A 185 10.16 9.35 15.20
C ASN A 185 11.34 9.31 14.22
N VAL A 186 11.13 9.66 12.94
CA VAL A 186 12.23 9.65 11.96
C VAL A 186 13.23 10.76 12.26
N HIS A 187 12.74 11.94 12.68
CA HIS A 187 13.63 13.03 13.13
C HIS A 187 14.50 12.58 14.30
N GLN A 188 13.94 11.92 15.30
CA GLN A 188 14.72 11.40 16.44
C GLN A 188 15.74 10.33 16.01
N LEU A 189 15.37 9.41 15.11
CA LEU A 189 16.31 8.43 14.56
C LEU A 189 17.51 9.08 13.86
N ILE A 190 17.29 10.19 13.16
CA ILE A 190 18.37 10.97 12.52
C ILE A 190 19.29 11.54 13.59
N LEU A 191 18.74 12.20 14.61
CA LEU A 191 19.51 12.80 15.70
C LEU A 191 20.34 11.75 16.44
N ASP A 192 19.76 10.59 16.73
CA ASP A 192 20.45 9.48 17.42
C ASP A 192 21.58 8.90 16.57
N LEU A 193 21.40 8.78 15.25
CA LEU A 193 22.44 8.35 14.33
C LEU A 193 23.60 9.36 14.27
N VAL A 194 23.28 10.65 14.12
CA VAL A 194 24.26 11.71 13.86
C VAL A 194 25.04 12.06 15.14
N ASN A 195 24.36 12.11 16.30
CA ASN A 195 24.95 12.53 17.57
C ASN A 195 25.43 11.37 18.45
N GLY A 196 25.02 10.16 18.17
CA GLY A 196 25.38 8.94 18.92
C GLY A 196 26.76 8.35 18.56
N GLY A 197 27.56 9.10 17.80
CA GLY A 197 28.90 8.74 17.32
C GLY A 197 30.01 8.87 18.33
#